data_f180dd379be10a0f90a409b019d195bf
#
_entry.id   f180dd379be10a0f90a409b019d195bf
#
_cell.length_a   1.000
_cell.length_b   1.000
_cell.length_c   1.000
_cell.angle_alpha   90.00
_cell.angle_beta   90.00
_cell.angle_gamma   90.00
#
_symmetry.space_group_name_H-M   'P 1'
#
loop_
_entity.id
_entity.type
_entity.pdbx_description
1 polymer ?
#
loop_
_entity_poly.entity_id
_entity_poly.type
_entity_poly.pdbx_seq_one_letter_code
_entity_poly.pdbx_strand_id
1 'polypeptide(L)'
;MIVYIHGASATAESFTHIRQFVRDEFEESDISLEYKSENGFINNLEAMKGQLDDAERIFFISHSLGGIYALYLANYYKDTTVGGVSLSTPYSGSEQADFAKYFVPFNKLMKDIGTMSAPMREAKYLPAPPNWTQVVSTVGQSPWIHGDNDGVVTLKSMRSR
;
A
#
# COMPACT_ATOMS: atom_id res chain seq x y z
N MET A 1 -2.93 -6.43 -16.94
CA MET A 1 -1.80 -5.62 -16.46
C MET A 1 -1.56 -5.87 -14.98
N ILE A 2 -0.32 -6.08 -14.56
CA ILE A 2 0.06 -6.21 -13.16
C ILE A 2 0.65 -4.88 -12.67
N VAL A 3 0.14 -4.38 -11.54
CA VAL A 3 0.51 -3.07 -10.99
C VAL A 3 1.22 -3.26 -9.66
N TYR A 4 2.48 -2.84 -9.57
CA TYR A 4 3.30 -2.90 -8.36
C TYR A 4 3.32 -1.55 -7.66
N ILE A 5 3.09 -1.54 -6.33
CA ILE A 5 3.16 -0.31 -5.52
C ILE A 5 3.97 -0.57 -4.26
N HIS A 6 5.12 0.07 -4.15
CA HIS A 6 6.08 -0.11 -3.04
C HIS A 6 5.61 0.51 -1.72
N GLY A 7 6.29 0.20 -0.64
CA GLY A 7 6.06 0.79 0.68
C GLY A 7 6.67 2.18 0.85
N ALA A 8 6.38 2.84 1.97
CA ALA A 8 7.01 4.11 2.33
C ALA A 8 8.54 3.96 2.39
N SER A 9 9.26 4.97 1.92
CA SER A 9 10.73 5.01 1.89
C SER A 9 11.39 3.88 1.08
N ALA A 10 10.64 3.24 0.18
CA ALA A 10 11.11 2.22 -0.75
C ALA A 10 11.00 2.73 -2.21
N THR A 11 11.41 1.91 -3.16
CA THR A 11 11.33 2.17 -4.61
C THR A 11 10.78 0.95 -5.33
N ALA A 12 10.54 1.07 -6.63
CA ALA A 12 10.14 -0.04 -7.50
C ALA A 12 11.10 -1.25 -7.42
N GLU A 13 12.38 -1.01 -7.09
CA GLU A 13 13.40 -2.06 -6.94
C GLU A 13 13.06 -3.07 -5.83
N SER A 14 12.23 -2.68 -4.85
CA SER A 14 11.75 -3.58 -3.79
C SER A 14 11.00 -4.80 -4.33
N PHE A 15 10.46 -4.71 -5.54
CA PHE A 15 9.74 -5.78 -6.20
C PHE A 15 10.55 -6.56 -7.24
N THR A 16 11.84 -6.28 -7.42
CA THR A 16 12.64 -6.87 -8.50
C THR A 16 12.52 -8.40 -8.58
N HIS A 17 12.66 -9.11 -7.45
CA HIS A 17 12.55 -10.57 -7.43
C HIS A 17 11.13 -11.08 -7.69
N ILE A 18 10.12 -10.47 -7.05
CA ILE A 18 8.72 -10.85 -7.25
C ILE A 18 8.32 -10.58 -8.70
N ARG A 19 8.72 -9.44 -9.23
CA ARG A 19 8.43 -9.04 -10.61
C ARG A 19 9.03 -9.97 -11.62
N GLN A 20 10.29 -10.41 -11.39
CA GLN A 20 10.95 -11.39 -12.25
C GLN A 20 10.20 -12.73 -12.21
N PHE A 21 9.90 -13.25 -11.02
CA PHE A 21 9.15 -14.49 -10.86
C PHE A 21 7.79 -14.44 -11.57
N VAL A 22 7.05 -13.34 -11.40
CA VAL A 22 5.72 -13.17 -12.01
C VAL A 22 5.82 -13.09 -13.53
N ARG A 23 6.84 -12.43 -14.10
CA ARG A 23 7.07 -12.39 -15.54
C ARG A 23 7.44 -13.76 -16.14
N ASP A 24 8.16 -14.58 -15.38
CA ASP A 24 8.53 -15.92 -15.82
C ASP A 24 7.34 -16.88 -15.86
N GLU A 25 6.29 -16.61 -15.04
CA GLU A 25 5.10 -17.45 -14.93
C GLU A 25 3.89 -16.93 -15.74
N PHE A 26 3.83 -15.62 -15.99
CA PHE A 26 2.68 -14.97 -16.61
C PHE A 26 3.11 -14.01 -17.72
N GLU A 27 2.53 -14.18 -18.91
CA GLU A 27 2.71 -13.27 -20.06
C GLU A 27 1.84 -12.02 -19.95
N GLU A 28 1.96 -11.28 -18.85
CA GLU A 28 1.18 -10.08 -18.60
C GLU A 28 2.04 -8.82 -18.61
N SER A 29 1.50 -7.73 -19.15
CA SER A 29 2.14 -6.42 -19.03
C SER A 29 2.17 -5.98 -17.57
N ASP A 30 3.22 -5.27 -17.18
CA ASP A 30 3.35 -4.77 -15.81
C ASP A 30 3.85 -3.33 -15.73
N ILE A 31 3.49 -2.64 -14.65
CA ILE A 31 3.96 -1.31 -14.31
C ILE A 31 4.26 -1.20 -12.82
N SER A 32 5.26 -0.40 -12.46
CA SER A 32 5.49 0.01 -11.07
C SER A 32 5.07 1.46 -10.90
N LEU A 33 4.13 1.70 -10.01
CA LEU A 33 3.71 3.05 -9.63
C LEU A 33 4.60 3.56 -8.49
N GLU A 34 5.30 4.64 -8.75
CA GLU A 34 6.15 5.30 -7.78
C GLU A 34 5.52 6.57 -7.22
N TYR A 35 5.93 6.96 -6.03
CA TYR A 35 5.43 8.16 -5.36
C TYR A 35 6.50 8.83 -4.50
N LYS A 36 6.32 10.10 -4.22
CA LYS A 36 7.25 10.92 -3.44
C LYS A 36 6.62 11.36 -2.13
N SER A 37 7.36 11.22 -1.04
CA SER A 37 6.87 11.54 0.31
C SER A 37 6.48 13.01 0.50
N GLU A 38 7.14 13.92 -0.19
CA GLU A 38 6.86 15.36 -0.15
C GLU A 38 5.52 15.76 -0.76
N ASN A 39 4.99 14.97 -1.69
CA ASN A 39 3.72 15.27 -2.36
C ASN A 39 2.50 15.01 -1.45
N GLY A 40 2.64 14.15 -0.44
CA GLY A 40 1.53 13.69 0.39
C GLY A 40 0.67 12.63 -0.28
N PHE A 41 -0.29 12.06 0.45
CA PHE A 41 -1.05 10.90 0.01
C PHE A 41 -1.92 11.21 -1.23
N ILE A 42 -2.74 12.26 -1.16
CA ILE A 42 -3.73 12.56 -2.22
C ILE A 42 -3.07 12.92 -3.55
N ASN A 43 -2.03 13.78 -3.54
CA ASN A 43 -1.37 14.17 -4.79
C ASN A 43 -0.68 12.97 -5.46
N ASN A 44 -0.10 12.08 -4.67
CA ASN A 44 0.47 10.84 -5.19
C ASN A 44 -0.61 9.93 -5.79
N LEU A 45 -1.75 9.79 -5.11
CA LEU A 45 -2.89 9.00 -5.61
C LEU A 45 -3.40 9.52 -6.95
N GLU A 46 -3.59 10.83 -7.08
CA GLU A 46 -4.02 11.44 -8.35
C GLU A 46 -2.99 11.24 -9.46
N ALA A 47 -1.69 11.36 -9.16
CA ALA A 47 -0.64 11.10 -10.15
C ALA A 47 -0.56 9.63 -10.61
N MET A 48 -1.01 8.69 -9.78
CA MET A 48 -1.06 7.27 -10.12
C MET A 48 -2.26 6.94 -11.02
N LYS A 49 -3.41 7.61 -10.85
CA LYS A 49 -4.63 7.30 -11.58
C LYS A 49 -4.42 7.34 -13.08
N GLY A 50 -3.99 8.45 -13.65
CA GLY A 50 -3.83 8.60 -15.09
C GLY A 50 -2.86 7.61 -15.77
N GLN A 51 -2.10 6.83 -14.98
CA GLN A 51 -1.21 5.80 -15.53
C GLN A 51 -1.93 4.45 -15.78
N LEU A 52 -3.18 4.31 -15.33
CA LEU A 52 -3.97 3.09 -15.41
C LEU A 52 -5.25 3.23 -16.27
N ASP A 53 -5.50 4.41 -16.85
CA ASP A 53 -6.76 4.71 -17.55
C ASP A 53 -7.03 3.79 -18.76
N ASP A 54 -5.99 3.31 -19.44
CA ASP A 54 -6.11 2.43 -20.60
C ASP A 54 -6.08 0.92 -20.25
N ALA A 55 -6.05 0.59 -18.96
CA ALA A 55 -5.95 -0.80 -18.52
C ALA A 55 -7.31 -1.50 -18.51
N GLU A 56 -7.50 -2.50 -19.36
CA GLU A 56 -8.73 -3.31 -19.40
C GLU A 56 -8.89 -4.23 -18.18
N ARG A 57 -7.78 -4.71 -17.62
CA ARG A 57 -7.74 -5.60 -16.45
C ARG A 57 -6.54 -5.26 -15.57
N ILE A 58 -6.79 -5.04 -14.28
CA ILE A 58 -5.77 -4.63 -13.31
C ILE A 58 -5.70 -5.65 -12.17
N PHE A 59 -4.48 -6.13 -11.89
CA PHE A 59 -4.16 -6.92 -10.70
C PHE A 59 -3.06 -6.20 -9.91
N PHE A 60 -3.30 -5.94 -8.63
CA PHE A 60 -2.37 -5.21 -7.77
C PHE A 60 -1.46 -6.15 -6.98
N ILE A 61 -0.16 -5.84 -6.93
CA ILE A 61 0.81 -6.42 -5.99
C ILE A 61 1.44 -5.25 -5.22
N SER A 62 1.20 -5.20 -3.94
CA SER A 62 1.51 -4.01 -3.15
C SER A 62 2.14 -4.36 -1.80
N HIS A 63 2.97 -3.46 -1.27
CA HIS A 63 3.62 -3.64 0.02
C HIS A 63 3.38 -2.45 0.93
N SER A 64 3.07 -2.71 2.21
CA SER A 64 2.93 -1.70 3.27
C SER A 64 2.00 -0.56 2.84
N LEU A 65 2.45 0.70 2.84
CA LEU A 65 1.68 1.86 2.38
C LEU A 65 1.15 1.71 0.94
N GLY A 66 1.91 1.03 0.07
CA GLY A 66 1.46 0.73 -1.29
C GLY A 66 0.13 -0.02 -1.34
N GLY A 67 -0.18 -0.84 -0.33
CA GLY A 67 -1.46 -1.53 -0.21
C GLY A 67 -2.64 -0.59 0.06
N ILE A 68 -2.40 0.54 0.72
CA ILE A 68 -3.43 1.57 0.89
C ILE A 68 -3.71 2.27 -0.44
N TYR A 69 -2.66 2.66 -1.18
CA TYR A 69 -2.82 3.20 -2.54
C TYR A 69 -3.55 2.22 -3.46
N ALA A 70 -3.13 0.94 -3.44
CA ALA A 70 -3.76 -0.11 -4.22
C ALA A 70 -5.26 -0.26 -3.91
N LEU A 71 -5.66 -0.16 -2.64
CA LEU A 71 -7.06 -0.19 -2.24
C LEU A 71 -7.86 0.98 -2.82
N TYR A 72 -7.34 2.19 -2.77
CA TYR A 72 -7.98 3.36 -3.36
C TYR A 72 -8.11 3.24 -4.88
N LEU A 73 -7.02 2.85 -5.54
CA LEU A 73 -7.00 2.65 -6.99
C LEU A 73 -7.94 1.53 -7.42
N ALA A 74 -7.96 0.41 -6.70
CA ALA A 74 -8.87 -0.70 -6.99
C ALA A 74 -10.35 -0.33 -6.83
N ASN A 75 -10.68 0.57 -5.90
CA ASN A 75 -12.04 1.10 -5.77
C ASN A 75 -12.36 2.14 -6.85
N TYR A 76 -11.39 2.93 -7.27
CA TYR A 76 -11.56 3.87 -8.38
C TYR A 76 -11.74 3.12 -9.71
N TYR A 77 -10.92 2.10 -9.98
CA TYR A 77 -10.98 1.23 -11.16
C TYR A 77 -11.73 -0.08 -10.89
N LYS A 78 -12.84 -0.02 -10.14
CA LYS A 78 -13.57 -1.21 -9.68
C LYS A 78 -14.03 -2.16 -10.81
N ASP A 79 -14.33 -1.59 -11.97
CA ASP A 79 -14.86 -2.36 -13.11
C ASP A 79 -13.76 -3.10 -13.90
N THR A 80 -12.50 -2.65 -13.77
CA THR A 80 -11.33 -3.27 -14.41
C THR A 80 -10.42 -4.00 -13.41
N THR A 81 -10.58 -3.77 -12.11
CA THR A 81 -9.81 -4.47 -11.08
C THR A 81 -10.28 -5.91 -10.92
N VAL A 82 -9.40 -6.86 -11.19
CA VAL A 82 -9.68 -8.31 -11.09
C VAL A 82 -9.20 -8.93 -9.79
N GLY A 83 -8.36 -8.24 -9.01
CA GLY A 83 -7.87 -8.73 -7.73
C GLY A 83 -6.57 -8.09 -7.30
N GLY A 84 -5.96 -8.62 -6.23
CA GLY A 84 -4.65 -8.18 -5.78
C GLY A 84 -4.10 -8.94 -4.59
N VAL A 85 -2.82 -8.69 -4.35
CA VAL A 85 -2.09 -9.17 -3.17
C VAL A 85 -1.48 -7.97 -2.45
N SER A 86 -1.76 -7.86 -1.16
CA SER A 86 -1.14 -6.87 -0.29
C SER A 86 -0.23 -7.55 0.73
N LEU A 87 0.99 -7.05 0.84
CA LEU A 87 2.02 -7.56 1.74
C LEU A 87 2.17 -6.57 2.91
N SER A 88 1.95 -7.02 4.14
CA SER A 88 2.14 -6.25 5.39
C SER A 88 1.49 -4.87 5.38
N THR A 89 0.31 -4.73 4.79
CA THR A 89 -0.38 -3.44 4.65
C THR A 89 -1.09 -3.04 5.95
N PRO A 90 -0.80 -1.85 6.52
CA PRO A 90 -1.43 -1.37 7.76
C PRO A 90 -2.80 -0.71 7.48
N TYR A 91 -3.84 -1.49 7.23
CA TYR A 91 -5.17 -0.96 6.86
C TYR A 91 -5.84 -0.10 7.94
N SER A 92 -5.42 -0.20 9.19
CA SER A 92 -5.87 0.70 10.28
C SER A 92 -4.92 1.89 10.51
N GLY A 93 -3.94 2.09 9.62
CA GLY A 93 -2.88 3.09 9.78
C GLY A 93 -1.69 2.56 10.58
N SER A 94 -0.68 3.39 10.70
CA SER A 94 0.57 3.06 11.41
C SER A 94 0.72 3.94 12.65
N GLU A 95 0.83 3.31 13.82
CA GLU A 95 1.15 4.00 15.07
C GLU A 95 2.57 4.61 15.03
N GLN A 96 3.49 3.98 14.31
CA GLN A 96 4.82 4.56 14.07
C GLN A 96 4.76 5.83 13.24
N ALA A 97 3.88 5.90 12.25
CA ALA A 97 3.68 7.13 11.48
C ALA A 97 3.12 8.26 12.35
N ASP A 98 2.23 7.94 13.31
CA ASP A 98 1.73 8.91 14.28
C ASP A 98 2.86 9.45 15.17
N PHE A 99 3.85 8.63 15.49
CA PHE A 99 5.01 9.06 16.26
C PHE A 99 6.05 9.79 15.39
N ALA A 100 6.35 9.26 14.20
CA ALA A 100 7.35 9.81 13.27
C ALA A 100 7.01 11.23 12.80
N LYS A 101 5.74 11.62 12.69
CA LYS A 101 5.34 12.98 12.29
C LYS A 101 5.90 14.09 13.17
N TYR A 102 6.26 13.80 14.42
CA TYR A 102 6.87 14.77 15.34
C TYR A 102 8.37 14.96 15.06
N PHE A 103 9.03 13.93 14.51
CA PHE A 103 10.48 13.96 14.24
C PHE A 103 10.78 14.36 12.78
N VAL A 104 9.83 14.18 11.88
CA VAL A 104 9.98 14.53 10.46
C VAL A 104 8.82 15.44 10.02
N PRO A 105 8.72 16.67 10.57
CA PRO A 105 7.56 17.53 10.40
C PRO A 105 7.30 17.98 8.96
N PHE A 106 8.31 17.91 8.10
CA PHE A 106 8.22 18.26 6.68
C PHE A 106 7.80 17.09 5.78
N ASN A 107 7.75 15.87 6.30
CA ASN A 107 7.27 14.72 5.52
C ASN A 107 5.74 14.70 5.53
N LYS A 108 5.15 15.24 4.48
CA LYS A 108 3.70 15.37 4.32
C LYS A 108 3.01 13.99 4.30
N LEU A 109 3.64 13.01 3.68
CA LEU A 109 3.11 11.65 3.61
C LEU A 109 2.98 11.01 5.00
N MET A 110 3.96 11.20 5.90
CA MET A 110 3.88 10.68 7.27
C MET A 110 2.71 11.24 8.06
N LYS A 111 2.30 12.48 7.79
CA LYS A 111 1.09 13.05 8.40
C LYS A 111 -0.18 12.41 7.84
N ASP A 112 -0.17 12.07 6.55
CA ASP A 112 -1.33 11.53 5.85
C ASP A 112 -1.59 10.04 6.14
N ILE A 113 -0.61 9.30 6.69
CA ILE A 113 -0.71 7.85 6.98
C ILE A 113 -0.83 7.51 8.47
N GLY A 114 -0.91 8.51 9.33
CA GLY A 114 -1.24 8.32 10.75
C GLY A 114 -2.64 7.73 10.92
N THR A 115 -2.87 7.00 12.02
CA THR A 115 -4.11 6.25 12.28
C THR A 115 -5.38 7.11 12.24
N MET A 116 -5.26 8.40 12.54
CA MET A 116 -6.36 9.36 12.59
C MET A 116 -6.42 10.29 11.37
N SER A 117 -5.54 10.11 10.40
CA SER A 117 -5.54 10.93 9.18
C SER A 117 -6.79 10.69 8.33
N ALA A 118 -7.18 11.67 7.51
CA ALA A 118 -8.34 11.54 6.64
C ALA A 118 -8.22 10.35 5.68
N PRO A 119 -7.09 10.15 4.95
CA PRO A 119 -6.94 8.99 4.07
C PRO A 119 -7.08 7.65 4.81
N MET A 120 -6.52 7.51 6.01
CA MET A 120 -6.61 6.26 6.76
C MET A 120 -8.01 5.99 7.30
N ARG A 121 -8.74 7.04 7.73
CA ARG A 121 -10.13 6.89 8.15
C ARG A 121 -11.04 6.50 6.99
N GLU A 122 -10.85 7.11 5.84
CA GLU A 122 -11.61 6.80 4.62
C GLU A 122 -11.32 5.38 4.12
N ALA A 123 -10.04 4.97 4.10
CA ALA A 123 -9.63 3.64 3.72
C ALA A 123 -10.38 2.53 4.45
N LYS A 124 -10.77 2.74 5.72
CA LYS A 124 -11.54 1.77 6.51
C LYS A 124 -12.92 1.44 5.95
N TYR A 125 -13.51 2.36 5.20
CA TYR A 125 -14.85 2.21 4.62
C TYR A 125 -14.84 1.78 3.15
N LEU A 126 -13.68 1.81 2.49
CA LEU A 126 -13.57 1.31 1.13
C LEU A 126 -13.78 -0.21 1.12
N PRO A 127 -14.62 -0.77 0.26
CA PRO A 127 -14.78 -2.21 0.17
C PRO A 127 -13.49 -2.90 -0.27
N ALA A 128 -13.26 -4.12 0.21
CA ALA A 128 -12.19 -4.95 -0.32
C ALA A 128 -12.54 -5.34 -1.76
N PRO A 129 -11.60 -5.20 -2.71
CA PRO A 129 -11.82 -5.64 -4.08
C PRO A 129 -12.01 -7.17 -4.15
N PRO A 130 -12.63 -7.69 -5.22
CA PRO A 130 -12.75 -9.14 -5.42
C PRO A 130 -11.35 -9.77 -5.50
N ASN A 131 -11.24 -11.04 -5.12
CA ASN A 131 -9.99 -11.82 -5.20
C ASN A 131 -8.77 -11.13 -4.55
N TRP A 132 -8.99 -10.49 -3.39
CA TRP A 132 -7.93 -9.81 -2.66
C TRP A 132 -7.32 -10.70 -1.59
N THR A 133 -6.02 -10.92 -1.68
CA THR A 133 -5.25 -11.68 -0.69
C THR A 133 -4.38 -10.75 0.13
N GLN A 134 -4.44 -10.89 1.45
CA GLN A 134 -3.57 -10.17 2.36
C GLN A 134 -2.55 -11.12 2.99
N VAL A 135 -1.28 -10.83 2.77
CA VAL A 135 -0.15 -11.51 3.43
C VAL A 135 0.30 -10.67 4.62
N VAL A 136 0.28 -11.27 5.80
CA VAL A 136 0.62 -10.61 7.06
C VAL A 136 1.96 -11.12 7.56
N SER A 137 2.91 -10.21 7.78
CA SER A 137 4.18 -10.56 8.43
C SER A 137 3.97 -10.72 9.94
N THR A 138 4.56 -11.77 10.51
CA THR A 138 4.40 -12.13 11.93
C THR A 138 5.71 -12.17 12.70
N VAL A 139 6.83 -11.96 12.02
CA VAL A 139 8.18 -12.04 12.60
C VAL A 139 8.80 -10.66 12.63
N GLY A 140 9.11 -10.20 13.81
CA GLY A 140 9.71 -8.92 14.15
C GLY A 140 9.14 -8.45 15.47
N GLN A 141 9.94 -7.75 16.26
CA GLN A 141 9.47 -7.13 17.49
C GLN A 141 10.13 -5.76 17.63
N SER A 142 9.31 -4.74 17.68
CA SER A 142 9.75 -3.41 18.06
C SER A 142 9.31 -3.14 19.51
N PRO A 143 10.22 -2.81 20.42
CA PRO A 143 9.86 -2.46 21.80
C PRO A 143 9.02 -1.18 21.89
N TRP A 144 8.93 -0.42 20.82
CA TRP A 144 8.18 0.83 20.73
C TRP A 144 6.76 0.68 20.21
N ILE A 145 6.36 -0.56 19.84
CA ILE A 145 5.02 -0.88 19.33
C ILE A 145 4.34 -1.81 20.32
N HIS A 146 3.20 -1.40 20.85
CA HIS A 146 2.42 -2.24 21.75
C HIS A 146 1.71 -3.39 21.01
N GLY A 147 1.89 -4.61 21.53
CA GLY A 147 1.29 -5.82 20.98
C GLY A 147 2.13 -6.49 19.90
N ASP A 148 1.60 -7.58 19.36
CA ASP A 148 2.25 -8.35 18.31
C ASP A 148 2.45 -7.50 17.06
N ASN A 149 3.69 -7.47 16.56
CA ASN A 149 4.06 -6.63 15.42
C ASN A 149 5.20 -7.28 14.61
N ASP A 150 5.45 -6.75 13.42
CA ASP A 150 6.54 -7.18 12.53
C ASP A 150 7.79 -6.30 12.63
N GLY A 151 7.85 -5.44 13.64
CA GLY A 151 8.91 -4.44 13.83
C GLY A 151 8.52 -3.05 13.30
N VAL A 152 7.48 -2.95 12.48
CA VAL A 152 7.02 -1.70 11.84
C VAL A 152 5.52 -1.45 12.04
N VAL A 153 4.70 -2.50 11.95
CA VAL A 153 3.24 -2.41 12.00
C VAL A 153 2.68 -3.48 12.92
N THR A 154 1.60 -3.17 13.63
CA THR A 154 0.92 -4.17 14.47
C THR A 154 0.16 -5.19 13.63
N LEU A 155 0.15 -6.44 14.09
CA LEU A 155 -0.69 -7.50 13.48
C LEU A 155 -2.17 -7.11 13.46
N LYS A 156 -2.62 -6.37 14.48
CA LYS A 156 -3.99 -5.84 14.56
C LYS A 156 -4.29 -4.89 13.40
N SER A 157 -3.35 -3.99 13.05
CA SER A 157 -3.53 -3.07 11.92
C SER A 157 -3.54 -3.81 10.59
N MET A 158 -2.64 -4.77 10.39
CA MET A 158 -2.60 -5.58 9.18
C MET A 158 -3.85 -6.44 9.01
N ARG A 159 -4.42 -6.99 10.09
CA ARG A 159 -5.60 -7.86 10.09
C ARG A 159 -6.94 -7.13 10.22
N SER A 160 -6.94 -5.82 10.12
CA SER A 160 -8.16 -5.03 10.31
C SER A 160 -9.16 -5.08 9.14
N ARG A 161 -8.88 -5.91 8.16
CA ARG A 161 -9.72 -6.22 6.99
C ARG A 161 -9.77 -7.71 6.74
#